data_7b593de9a93e5e69d4a0fba1ea70709b
#
_entry.id   7b593de9a93e5e69d4a0fba1ea70709b
#
_cell.length_a   1.000
_cell.length_b   1.000
_cell.length_c   1.000
_cell.angle_alpha   90.00
_cell.angle_beta   90.00
_cell.angle_gamma   90.00
#
_symmetry.space_group_name_H-M   'P 1'
#
loop_
_entity.id
_entity.type
_entity.pdbx_description
1 polymer ?
#
loop_
_entity_poly.entity_id
_entity_poly.type
_entity_poly.pdbx_seq_one_letter_code
_entity_poly.pdbx_strand_id
1 'polypeptide(L)'
;MYNINRRKFLGLFGCGCCSLILPSCSTVPITDRKQLTIIPEAKINSQAAAAYENFRSKAKIITKGPQLKEVVNIGQKIEVAVSTFFKNKGEDDPTKHFSWDYVLVDNDKVVNAWCMPGGKIAVYTGLLKITKNTNALSIVMGHEIAHAVAKHSVERASQAMTINLGTTVADIFLGGAINRTRNTIGQNTGMDIFRIGIFNPFGRKQETEADYLGLIFSSLAGYDIRESIKLWERMAEKNKGKEPPVFLSTH
;
A
#
# COMPACT_ATOMS: atom_id res chain seq x y z
N MET A 1 -35.95 -16.97 -36.16
CA MET A 1 -35.85 -16.39 -34.81
C MET A 1 -35.64 -17.53 -33.81
N TYR A 2 -34.42 -17.69 -33.34
CA TYR A 2 -34.08 -18.72 -32.32
C TYR A 2 -34.43 -18.17 -30.94
N ASN A 3 -35.45 -18.74 -30.30
CA ASN A 3 -35.82 -18.43 -28.92
C ASN A 3 -34.83 -19.11 -27.96
N ILE A 4 -33.87 -18.36 -27.45
CA ILE A 4 -32.96 -18.83 -26.38
C ILE A 4 -33.74 -18.75 -25.07
N ASN A 5 -34.09 -19.90 -24.51
CA ASN A 5 -34.82 -20.01 -23.26
C ASN A 5 -33.94 -19.59 -22.09
N ARG A 6 -34.44 -18.78 -21.16
CA ARG A 6 -33.70 -18.21 -19.98
C ARG A 6 -32.88 -19.27 -19.22
N ARG A 7 -33.34 -20.53 -19.16
CA ARG A 7 -32.60 -21.64 -18.55
C ARG A 7 -31.35 -22.05 -19.33
N LYS A 8 -31.37 -21.98 -20.67
CA LYS A 8 -30.20 -22.26 -21.51
C LYS A 8 -29.16 -21.12 -21.46
N PHE A 9 -29.60 -19.88 -21.31
CA PHE A 9 -28.73 -18.73 -21.13
C PHE A 9 -27.98 -18.80 -19.80
N LEU A 10 -28.64 -19.14 -18.69
CA LEU A 10 -28.00 -19.33 -17.38
C LEU A 10 -27.02 -20.53 -17.35
N GLY A 11 -27.32 -21.60 -18.12
CA GLY A 11 -26.40 -22.75 -18.23
C GLY A 11 -25.15 -22.47 -19.04
N LEU A 12 -25.18 -21.57 -20.03
CA LEU A 12 -23.98 -21.17 -20.81
C LEU A 12 -23.05 -20.24 -20.03
N PHE A 13 -23.58 -19.43 -19.13
CA PHE A 13 -22.77 -18.53 -18.27
C PHE A 13 -22.23 -19.23 -17.01
N GLY A 14 -22.87 -20.31 -16.55
CA GLY A 14 -22.48 -21.02 -15.34
C GLY A 14 -21.23 -21.89 -15.45
N CYS A 15 -20.82 -22.31 -16.64
CA CYS A 15 -19.71 -23.27 -16.80
C CYS A 15 -18.45 -22.69 -17.45
N GLY A 16 -18.55 -21.56 -18.18
CA GLY A 16 -17.42 -20.98 -18.92
C GLY A 16 -16.66 -19.89 -18.19
N CYS A 17 -17.31 -19.17 -17.27
CA CYS A 17 -16.69 -18.01 -16.59
C CYS A 17 -15.87 -18.38 -15.35
N CYS A 18 -16.10 -19.53 -14.73
CA CYS A 18 -15.33 -19.92 -13.54
C CYS A 18 -13.89 -20.36 -13.84
N SER A 19 -13.58 -20.74 -15.08
CA SER A 19 -12.24 -21.23 -15.44
C SER A 19 -11.26 -20.13 -15.82
N LEU A 20 -11.70 -18.89 -16.04
CA LEU A 20 -10.85 -17.77 -16.47
C LEU A 20 -10.46 -16.78 -15.36
N ILE A 21 -10.97 -16.97 -14.13
CA ILE A 21 -10.78 -16.00 -13.02
C ILE A 21 -9.80 -16.51 -11.94
N LEU A 22 -9.24 -17.70 -12.07
CA LEU A 22 -8.46 -18.35 -11.01
C LEU A 22 -6.95 -18.07 -10.91
N PRO A 23 -6.27 -17.26 -11.74
CA PRO A 23 -4.90 -16.87 -11.43
C PRO A 23 -4.76 -15.59 -10.60
N SER A 24 -5.84 -15.02 -10.07
CA SER A 24 -5.84 -13.68 -9.48
C SER A 24 -5.67 -13.63 -7.96
N CYS A 25 -5.40 -14.75 -7.30
CA CYS A 25 -5.10 -14.78 -5.87
C CYS A 25 -3.61 -15.05 -5.67
N SER A 26 -2.92 -14.16 -4.99
CA SER A 26 -1.56 -14.38 -4.50
C SER A 26 -1.58 -14.63 -2.99
N THR A 27 -0.44 -15.04 -2.47
CA THR A 27 -0.24 -15.22 -1.03
C THR A 27 0.72 -14.15 -0.54
N VAL A 28 0.39 -13.49 0.56
CA VAL A 28 1.30 -12.54 1.21
C VAL A 28 2.47 -13.34 1.79
N PRO A 29 3.70 -12.94 1.51
CA PRO A 29 4.88 -13.61 2.08
C PRO A 29 4.84 -13.57 3.62
N ILE A 30 5.35 -14.61 4.26
CA ILE A 30 5.48 -14.77 5.73
C ILE A 30 4.16 -15.05 6.44
N THR A 31 3.08 -14.34 6.11
CA THR A 31 1.77 -14.49 6.78
C THR A 31 0.86 -15.50 6.11
N ASP A 32 1.22 -15.96 4.91
CA ASP A 32 0.44 -16.90 4.10
C ASP A 32 -1.02 -16.47 3.83
N ARG A 33 -1.34 -15.21 4.09
CA ARG A 33 -2.67 -14.64 3.85
C ARG A 33 -2.96 -14.58 2.34
N LYS A 34 -4.14 -15.06 1.96
CA LYS A 34 -4.61 -14.94 0.57
C LYS A 34 -5.07 -13.51 0.30
N GLN A 35 -4.67 -12.97 -0.84
CA GLN A 35 -5.02 -11.63 -1.30
C GLN A 35 -5.42 -11.63 -2.77
N LEU A 36 -6.27 -10.68 -3.14
CA LEU A 36 -6.73 -10.48 -4.52
C LEU A 36 -5.73 -9.61 -5.28
N THR A 37 -5.17 -10.12 -6.38
CA THR A 37 -4.15 -9.43 -7.19
C THR A 37 -4.50 -9.49 -8.68
N ILE A 38 -5.66 -8.94 -9.08
CA ILE A 38 -6.11 -8.91 -10.47
C ILE A 38 -5.27 -7.96 -11.33
N ILE A 39 -4.86 -6.82 -10.73
CA ILE A 39 -4.08 -5.83 -11.44
C ILE A 39 -2.60 -6.25 -11.42
N PRO A 40 -1.92 -6.28 -12.59
CA PRO A 40 -0.50 -6.59 -12.63
C PRO A 40 0.31 -5.61 -11.77
N GLU A 41 1.18 -6.13 -10.91
CA GLU A 41 2.04 -5.35 -10.02
C GLU A 41 2.89 -4.33 -10.78
N ALA A 42 3.46 -4.71 -11.93
CA ALA A 42 4.26 -3.83 -12.78
C ALA A 42 3.49 -2.56 -13.19
N LYS A 43 2.18 -2.67 -13.43
CA LYS A 43 1.32 -1.51 -13.76
C LYS A 43 1.17 -0.58 -12.56
N ILE A 44 0.96 -1.13 -11.36
CA ILE A 44 0.86 -0.32 -10.13
C ILE A 44 2.20 0.35 -9.83
N ASN A 45 3.31 -0.38 -9.94
CA ASN A 45 4.66 0.17 -9.71
C ASN A 45 4.98 1.32 -10.68
N SER A 46 4.64 1.19 -11.97
CA SER A 46 4.83 2.24 -12.97
C SER A 46 4.02 3.50 -12.66
N GLN A 47 2.75 3.34 -12.27
CA GLN A 47 1.89 4.46 -11.89
C GLN A 47 2.37 5.12 -10.58
N ALA A 48 2.83 4.32 -9.62
CA ALA A 48 3.42 4.81 -8.38
C ALA A 48 4.70 5.62 -8.64
N ALA A 49 5.57 5.15 -9.52
CA ALA A 49 6.77 5.89 -9.93
C ALA A 49 6.43 7.26 -10.55
N ALA A 50 5.46 7.32 -11.45
CA ALA A 50 5.01 8.59 -12.04
C ALA A 50 4.41 9.54 -10.99
N ALA A 51 3.60 9.02 -10.06
CA ALA A 51 3.04 9.80 -8.95
C ALA A 51 4.14 10.32 -8.01
N TYR A 52 5.16 9.50 -7.75
CA TYR A 52 6.30 9.86 -6.93
C TYR A 52 7.12 11.00 -7.55
N GLU A 53 7.41 10.94 -8.84
CA GLU A 53 8.13 12.02 -9.53
C GLU A 53 7.33 13.33 -9.53
N ASN A 54 6.02 13.28 -9.75
CA ASN A 54 5.16 14.45 -9.61
C ASN A 54 5.12 15.00 -8.16
N PHE A 55 5.18 14.12 -7.15
CA PHE A 55 5.32 14.53 -5.76
C PHE A 55 6.68 15.20 -5.51
N ARG A 56 7.79 14.59 -5.92
CA ARG A 56 9.14 15.12 -5.75
C ARG A 56 9.31 16.51 -6.37
N SER A 57 8.72 16.74 -7.53
CA SER A 57 8.81 18.05 -8.22
C SER A 57 8.11 19.19 -7.48
N LYS A 58 7.19 18.88 -6.56
CA LYS A 58 6.39 19.86 -5.81
C LYS A 58 6.76 19.96 -4.34
N ALA A 59 7.34 18.90 -3.78
CA ALA A 59 7.69 18.84 -2.36
C ALA A 59 9.03 19.52 -2.09
N LYS A 60 9.16 20.15 -0.93
CA LYS A 60 10.44 20.67 -0.46
C LYS A 60 11.27 19.51 0.09
N ILE A 61 12.20 19.01 -0.71
CA ILE A 61 13.04 17.86 -0.37
C ILE A 61 14.37 18.32 0.24
N ILE A 62 14.76 17.73 1.37
CA ILE A 62 16.08 17.90 1.97
C ILE A 62 17.07 17.05 1.18
N THR A 63 18.09 17.69 0.58
CA THR A 63 19.06 17.04 -0.32
C THR A 63 20.35 16.62 0.38
N LYS A 64 20.60 17.08 1.62
CA LYS A 64 21.82 16.77 2.40
C LYS A 64 21.56 16.96 3.90
N GLY A 65 22.37 16.31 4.70
CA GLY A 65 22.34 16.47 6.17
C GLY A 65 22.22 15.14 6.90
N PRO A 66 22.39 15.13 8.24
CA PRO A 66 22.43 13.93 9.04
C PRO A 66 21.09 13.19 9.07
N GLN A 67 19.97 13.91 9.11
CA GLN A 67 18.63 13.31 9.13
C GLN A 67 18.32 12.56 7.83
N LEU A 68 18.67 13.12 6.66
CA LEU A 68 18.51 12.40 5.39
C LEU A 68 19.40 11.15 5.35
N LYS A 69 20.66 11.27 5.81
CA LYS A 69 21.56 10.10 5.89
C LYS A 69 20.99 9.00 6.79
N GLU A 70 20.36 9.37 7.90
CA GLU A 70 19.70 8.43 8.81
C GLU A 70 18.55 7.71 8.12
N VAL A 71 17.64 8.44 7.47
CA VAL A 71 16.51 7.87 6.70
C VAL A 71 17.00 6.89 5.62
N VAL A 72 17.99 7.32 4.82
CA VAL A 72 18.57 6.46 3.76
C VAL A 72 19.22 5.22 4.36
N ASN A 73 20.02 5.35 5.41
CA ASN A 73 20.70 4.22 6.05
C ASN A 73 19.70 3.20 6.64
N ILE A 74 18.63 3.69 7.28
CA ILE A 74 17.57 2.82 7.81
C ILE A 74 16.91 2.05 6.66
N GLY A 75 16.49 2.76 5.61
CA GLY A 75 15.83 2.16 4.46
C GLY A 75 16.69 1.08 3.80
N GLN A 76 17.94 1.38 3.50
CA GLN A 76 18.90 0.44 2.91
C GLN A 76 19.15 -0.80 3.79
N LYS A 77 19.23 -0.65 5.10
CA LYS A 77 19.39 -1.79 6.01
C LYS A 77 18.14 -2.68 6.01
N ILE A 78 16.95 -2.10 5.97
CA ILE A 78 15.70 -2.87 5.89
C ILE A 78 15.59 -3.56 4.52
N GLU A 79 15.93 -2.89 3.42
CA GLU A 79 16.00 -3.46 2.07
C GLU A 79 16.88 -4.72 2.04
N VAL A 80 18.11 -4.60 2.54
CA VAL A 80 19.06 -5.72 2.62
C VAL A 80 18.53 -6.85 3.51
N ALA A 81 17.90 -6.51 4.64
CA ALA A 81 17.33 -7.48 5.55
C ALA A 81 16.17 -8.27 4.90
N VAL A 82 15.27 -7.60 4.19
CA VAL A 82 14.16 -8.22 3.45
C VAL A 82 14.71 -9.17 2.38
N SER A 83 15.59 -8.68 1.51
CA SER A 83 16.16 -9.49 0.44
C SER A 83 16.93 -10.71 0.97
N THR A 84 17.74 -10.53 2.03
CA THR A 84 18.49 -11.61 2.68
C THR A 84 17.55 -12.64 3.31
N PHE A 85 16.47 -12.21 3.93
CA PHE A 85 15.48 -13.10 4.53
C PHE A 85 14.87 -14.05 3.50
N PHE A 86 14.38 -13.54 2.36
CA PHE A 86 13.79 -14.37 1.31
C PHE A 86 14.84 -15.28 0.65
N LYS A 87 16.04 -14.76 0.39
CA LYS A 87 17.15 -15.58 -0.12
C LYS A 87 17.49 -16.77 0.79
N ASN A 88 17.55 -16.53 2.11
CA ASN A 88 17.85 -17.58 3.08
C ASN A 88 16.75 -18.65 3.19
N LYS A 89 15.50 -18.24 2.91
CA LYS A 89 14.37 -19.18 2.84
C LYS A 89 14.29 -19.95 1.52
N GLY A 90 15.06 -19.56 0.50
CA GLY A 90 14.92 -20.11 -0.85
C GLY A 90 13.62 -19.67 -1.54
N GLU A 91 13.03 -18.57 -1.09
CA GLU A 91 11.82 -17.98 -1.64
C GLU A 91 12.16 -16.83 -2.58
N ASP A 92 11.26 -16.55 -3.52
CA ASP A 92 11.38 -15.38 -4.40
C ASP A 92 11.30 -14.08 -3.59
N ASP A 93 12.29 -13.21 -3.76
CA ASP A 93 12.29 -11.88 -3.15
C ASP A 93 11.18 -11.00 -3.79
N PRO A 94 10.14 -10.61 -3.03
CA PRO A 94 9.06 -9.79 -3.54
C PRO A 94 9.51 -8.38 -3.94
N THR A 95 10.70 -7.96 -3.50
CA THR A 95 11.26 -6.63 -3.77
C THR A 95 12.27 -6.62 -4.92
N LYS A 96 12.52 -7.75 -5.58
CA LYS A 96 13.54 -7.89 -6.66
C LYS A 96 13.37 -6.89 -7.82
N HIS A 97 12.18 -6.37 -8.02
CA HIS A 97 11.86 -5.39 -9.07
C HIS A 97 11.62 -3.98 -8.52
N PHE A 98 11.91 -3.74 -7.24
CA PHE A 98 11.78 -2.41 -6.67
C PHE A 98 12.96 -1.52 -7.12
N SER A 99 12.65 -0.27 -7.36
CA SER A 99 13.63 0.79 -7.59
C SER A 99 13.59 1.71 -6.38
N TRP A 100 14.30 1.29 -5.32
CA TRP A 100 14.32 1.98 -4.04
C TRP A 100 14.75 3.43 -4.17
N ASP A 101 14.04 4.34 -3.53
CA ASP A 101 14.39 5.74 -3.41
C ASP A 101 13.83 6.29 -2.08
N TYR A 102 14.62 7.10 -1.40
CA TYR A 102 14.34 7.59 -0.07
C TYR A 102 14.45 9.10 -0.05
N VAL A 103 13.37 9.80 0.31
CA VAL A 103 13.38 11.26 0.45
C VAL A 103 12.95 11.69 1.84
N LEU A 104 13.57 12.75 2.30
CA LEU A 104 13.16 13.48 3.51
C LEU A 104 12.50 14.80 3.09
N VAL A 105 11.22 14.94 3.43
CA VAL A 105 10.41 16.12 3.10
C VAL A 105 10.50 17.14 4.22
N ASP A 106 10.91 18.37 3.89
CA ASP A 106 10.97 19.48 4.83
C ASP A 106 9.58 20.01 5.13
N ASN A 107 8.87 19.34 6.03
CA ASN A 107 7.57 19.78 6.51
C ASN A 107 7.30 19.29 7.94
N ASP A 108 7.63 20.13 8.89
CA ASP A 108 7.50 19.88 10.33
C ASP A 108 6.06 19.78 10.84
N LYS A 109 5.09 20.22 10.04
CA LYS A 109 3.66 20.19 10.40
C LYS A 109 3.02 18.83 10.09
N VAL A 110 3.63 18.09 9.19
CA VAL A 110 3.14 16.76 8.76
C VAL A 110 3.90 15.68 9.52
N VAL A 111 3.18 14.89 10.30
CA VAL A 111 3.70 13.70 10.99
C VAL A 111 3.30 12.50 10.15
N ASN A 112 4.12 12.15 9.17
CA ASN A 112 3.82 11.06 8.26
C ASN A 112 5.09 10.44 7.65
N ALA A 113 4.96 9.21 7.20
CA ALA A 113 5.82 8.55 6.23
C ALA A 113 4.92 7.71 5.30
N TRP A 114 5.45 7.28 4.18
CA TRP A 114 4.77 6.36 3.29
C TRP A 114 5.77 5.65 2.37
N CYS A 115 5.40 4.46 1.93
CA CYS A 115 6.10 3.70 0.90
C CYS A 115 5.14 3.37 -0.24
N MET A 116 5.34 3.97 -1.40
CA MET A 116 4.59 3.58 -2.60
C MET A 116 5.11 2.26 -3.17
N PRO A 117 4.26 1.52 -3.90
CA PRO A 117 4.67 0.34 -4.67
C PRO A 117 5.93 0.60 -5.49
N GLY A 118 6.81 -0.39 -5.54
CA GLY A 118 8.10 -0.25 -6.21
C GLY A 118 9.20 0.41 -5.37
N GLY A 119 8.98 0.60 -4.04
CA GLY A 119 10.02 1.02 -3.09
C GLY A 119 10.31 2.52 -3.05
N LYS A 120 9.31 3.37 -3.30
CA LYS A 120 9.43 4.83 -3.24
C LYS A 120 9.00 5.34 -1.87
N ILE A 121 9.94 5.79 -1.05
CA ILE A 121 9.73 6.12 0.36
C ILE A 121 9.90 7.62 0.61
N ALA A 122 8.94 8.20 1.31
CA ALA A 122 9.06 9.55 1.84
C ALA A 122 8.84 9.57 3.36
N VAL A 123 9.69 10.31 4.04
CA VAL A 123 9.60 10.60 5.47
C VAL A 123 9.49 12.12 5.64
N TYR A 124 8.59 12.58 6.49
CA TYR A 124 8.44 14.01 6.79
C TYR A 124 9.20 14.39 8.06
N THR A 125 9.80 15.59 8.07
CA THR A 125 10.57 16.07 9.24
C THR A 125 9.71 16.13 10.51
N GLY A 126 8.41 16.37 10.39
CA GLY A 126 7.49 16.32 11.53
C GLY A 126 7.43 14.97 12.22
N LEU A 127 7.61 13.85 11.48
CA LEU A 127 7.67 12.51 12.06
C LEU A 127 8.92 12.31 12.92
N LEU A 128 10.06 12.87 12.53
CA LEU A 128 11.31 12.75 13.27
C LEU A 128 11.21 13.31 14.70
N LYS A 129 10.32 14.30 14.91
CA LYS A 129 10.03 14.86 16.23
C LYS A 129 9.30 13.89 17.16
N ILE A 130 8.62 12.90 16.60
CA ILE A 130 7.87 11.86 17.34
C ILE A 130 8.73 10.62 17.55
N THR A 131 9.42 10.18 16.50
CA THR A 131 10.29 8.99 16.59
C THR A 131 11.46 9.22 17.54
N LYS A 132 12.09 10.41 17.52
CA LYS A 132 13.17 10.85 18.40
C LYS A 132 14.47 10.05 18.33
N ASN A 133 14.44 8.82 17.86
CA ASN A 133 15.61 7.96 17.72
C ASN A 133 15.48 7.00 16.52
N THR A 134 16.60 6.42 16.13
CA THR A 134 16.76 5.57 14.97
C THR A 134 15.90 4.28 15.04
N ASN A 135 15.77 3.68 16.24
CA ASN A 135 14.97 2.47 16.41
C ASN A 135 13.49 2.74 16.17
N ALA A 136 12.94 3.82 16.74
CA ALA A 136 11.55 4.19 16.50
C ALA A 136 11.30 4.58 15.05
N LEU A 137 12.24 5.29 14.40
CA LEU A 137 12.11 5.62 12.98
C LEU A 137 12.15 4.36 12.11
N SER A 138 13.00 3.39 12.44
CA SER A 138 13.07 2.11 11.71
C SER A 138 11.78 1.32 11.79
N ILE A 139 11.07 1.36 12.93
CA ILE A 139 9.76 0.70 13.11
C ILE A 139 8.72 1.30 12.16
N VAL A 140 8.65 2.63 12.06
CA VAL A 140 7.73 3.28 11.12
C VAL A 140 8.12 2.95 9.68
N MET A 141 9.39 3.06 9.31
CA MET A 141 9.84 2.76 7.95
C MET A 141 9.65 1.27 7.62
N GLY A 142 9.85 0.38 8.58
CA GLY A 142 9.58 -1.06 8.43
C GLY A 142 8.11 -1.34 8.15
N HIS A 143 7.20 -0.67 8.86
CA HIS A 143 5.75 -0.74 8.62
C HIS A 143 5.38 -0.28 7.21
N GLU A 144 5.90 0.87 6.76
CA GLU A 144 5.66 1.36 5.41
C GLU A 144 6.21 0.42 4.31
N ILE A 145 7.41 -0.10 4.52
CA ILE A 145 8.01 -1.09 3.61
C ILE A 145 7.19 -2.37 3.60
N ALA A 146 6.65 -2.79 4.74
CA ALA A 146 5.81 -3.99 4.84
C ALA A 146 4.53 -3.87 3.98
N HIS A 147 3.90 -2.69 3.90
CA HIS A 147 2.79 -2.46 2.99
C HIS A 147 3.16 -2.72 1.53
N ALA A 148 4.35 -2.29 1.11
CA ALA A 148 4.84 -2.50 -0.26
C ALA A 148 5.21 -3.98 -0.51
N VAL A 149 5.90 -4.63 0.43
CA VAL A 149 6.29 -6.06 0.37
C VAL A 149 5.06 -6.97 0.34
N ALA A 150 4.05 -6.68 1.18
CA ALA A 150 2.78 -7.41 1.21
C ALA A 150 1.83 -7.04 0.06
N LYS A 151 2.20 -6.09 -0.80
CA LYS A 151 1.42 -5.64 -1.98
C LYS A 151 0.03 -5.12 -1.63
N HIS A 152 -0.13 -4.49 -0.47
CA HIS A 152 -1.43 -4.01 0.02
C HIS A 152 -2.09 -3.03 -0.96
N SER A 153 -1.32 -2.17 -1.62
CA SER A 153 -1.85 -1.26 -2.65
C SER A 153 -2.37 -1.99 -3.89
N VAL A 154 -1.72 -3.08 -4.29
CA VAL A 154 -2.17 -3.94 -5.41
C VAL A 154 -3.48 -4.63 -5.04
N GLU A 155 -3.57 -5.17 -3.83
CA GLU A 155 -4.79 -5.81 -3.31
C GLU A 155 -5.97 -4.83 -3.30
N ARG A 156 -5.78 -3.64 -2.74
CA ARG A 156 -6.83 -2.60 -2.66
C ARG A 156 -7.28 -2.11 -4.04
N ALA A 157 -6.34 -1.87 -4.95
CA ALA A 157 -6.66 -1.50 -6.32
C ALA A 157 -7.44 -2.62 -7.02
N SER A 158 -7.08 -3.89 -6.79
CA SER A 158 -7.79 -5.05 -7.34
C SER A 158 -9.19 -5.20 -6.76
N GLN A 159 -9.36 -4.97 -5.46
CA GLN A 159 -10.68 -4.95 -4.80
C GLN A 159 -11.57 -3.83 -5.36
N ALA A 160 -11.04 -2.62 -5.51
CA ALA A 160 -11.75 -1.49 -6.08
C ALA A 160 -12.17 -1.75 -7.54
N MET A 161 -11.31 -2.40 -8.33
CA MET A 161 -11.63 -2.82 -9.69
C MET A 161 -12.79 -3.84 -9.70
N THR A 162 -12.77 -4.81 -8.80
CA THR A 162 -13.85 -5.82 -8.69
C THR A 162 -15.19 -5.19 -8.33
N ILE A 163 -15.19 -4.25 -7.38
CA ILE A 163 -16.41 -3.50 -7.00
C ILE A 163 -16.93 -2.69 -8.21
N ASN A 164 -16.04 -2.02 -8.95
CA ASN A 164 -16.43 -1.25 -10.12
C ASN A 164 -17.00 -2.14 -11.24
N LEU A 165 -16.39 -3.31 -11.49
CA LEU A 165 -16.92 -4.28 -12.45
C LEU A 165 -18.29 -4.79 -12.00
N GLY A 166 -18.46 -5.16 -10.73
CA GLY A 166 -19.73 -5.60 -10.17
C GLY A 166 -20.82 -4.54 -10.28
N THR A 167 -20.51 -3.28 -9.99
CA THR A 167 -21.45 -2.17 -10.14
C THR A 167 -21.80 -1.89 -11.60
N THR A 168 -20.85 -2.05 -12.54
CA THR A 168 -21.10 -1.86 -13.98
C THR A 168 -22.03 -2.96 -14.51
N VAL A 169 -21.80 -4.21 -14.11
CA VAL A 169 -22.71 -5.33 -14.47
C VAL A 169 -24.09 -5.10 -13.87
N ALA A 170 -24.20 -4.74 -12.60
CA ALA A 170 -25.47 -4.42 -11.97
C ALA A 170 -26.18 -3.24 -12.67
N ASP A 171 -25.43 -2.22 -13.10
CA ASP A 171 -25.97 -1.06 -13.80
C ASP A 171 -26.58 -1.42 -15.17
N ILE A 172 -25.95 -2.34 -15.90
CA ILE A 172 -26.50 -2.87 -17.16
C ILE A 172 -27.86 -3.54 -16.90
N PHE A 173 -27.97 -4.31 -15.81
CA PHE A 173 -29.24 -4.96 -15.44
C PHE A 173 -30.30 -3.96 -14.95
N LEU A 174 -29.89 -2.84 -14.37
CA LEU A 174 -30.76 -1.78 -13.85
C LEU A 174 -31.02 -0.64 -14.85
N GLY A 175 -30.70 -0.84 -16.13
CA GLY A 175 -30.95 0.14 -17.20
C GLY A 175 -30.17 1.44 -17.09
N GLY A 176 -28.97 1.41 -16.53
CA GLY A 176 -28.06 2.56 -16.48
C GLY A 176 -28.29 3.53 -15.33
N ALA A 177 -29.09 3.16 -14.32
CA ALA A 177 -29.43 4.05 -13.21
C ALA A 177 -28.22 4.44 -12.35
N ILE A 178 -27.28 3.49 -12.11
CA ILE A 178 -26.07 3.71 -11.30
C ILE A 178 -25.09 4.65 -12.02
N ASN A 179 -24.86 4.46 -13.33
CA ASN A 179 -23.96 5.29 -14.12
C ASN A 179 -24.47 6.72 -14.27
N ARG A 180 -25.77 6.95 -14.36
CA ARG A 180 -26.34 8.30 -14.35
C ARG A 180 -26.01 9.04 -13.07
N THR A 181 -26.12 8.38 -11.92
CA THR A 181 -25.76 8.96 -10.61
C THR A 181 -24.25 9.21 -10.50
N ARG A 182 -23.40 8.29 -10.97
CA ARG A 182 -21.94 8.46 -10.97
C ARG A 182 -21.46 9.61 -11.85
N ASN A 183 -22.01 9.75 -13.05
CA ASN A 183 -21.66 10.86 -13.95
C ASN A 183 -22.05 12.22 -13.38
N THR A 184 -23.12 12.27 -12.58
CA THR A 184 -23.55 13.50 -11.88
C THR A 184 -22.57 13.87 -10.75
N ILE A 185 -21.84 12.91 -10.16
CA ILE A 185 -20.88 13.11 -9.07
C ILE A 185 -19.44 13.33 -9.61
N GLY A 186 -19.19 13.19 -10.92
CA GLY A 186 -17.91 13.52 -11.56
C GLY A 186 -16.78 12.52 -11.29
N GLN A 187 -17.06 11.24 -11.03
CA GLN A 187 -16.05 10.22 -10.77
C GLN A 187 -15.48 9.59 -12.04
N ASN A 188 -14.19 9.81 -12.29
CA ASN A 188 -13.42 9.21 -13.39
C ASN A 188 -12.85 7.83 -12.97
N THR A 189 -13.42 6.75 -13.45
CA THR A 189 -13.24 5.38 -12.98
C THR A 189 -11.80 4.82 -13.02
N GLY A 190 -10.96 5.26 -13.95
CA GLY A 190 -9.60 4.70 -14.12
C GLY A 190 -8.56 5.32 -13.17
N MET A 191 -8.64 6.62 -12.95
CA MET A 191 -7.75 7.35 -12.04
C MET A 191 -8.10 7.07 -10.57
N ASP A 192 -9.37 6.80 -10.27
CA ASP A 192 -9.87 6.60 -8.92
C ASP A 192 -9.41 5.26 -8.33
N ILE A 193 -9.34 4.19 -9.12
CA ILE A 193 -8.86 2.87 -8.67
C ILE A 193 -7.40 2.96 -8.21
N PHE A 194 -6.56 3.68 -8.95
CA PHE A 194 -5.17 3.90 -8.59
C PHE A 194 -5.04 4.75 -7.30
N ARG A 195 -5.82 5.83 -7.22
CA ARG A 195 -5.84 6.69 -6.01
C ARG A 195 -6.30 5.91 -4.78
N ILE A 196 -7.31 5.07 -4.91
CA ILE A 196 -7.79 4.20 -3.83
C ILE A 196 -6.68 3.24 -3.37
N GLY A 197 -5.91 2.64 -4.31
CA GLY A 197 -4.83 1.73 -3.99
C GLY A 197 -3.67 2.37 -3.21
N ILE A 198 -3.39 3.66 -3.43
CA ILE A 198 -2.19 4.32 -2.88
C ILE A 198 -2.52 5.30 -1.75
N PHE A 199 -3.63 6.04 -1.86
CA PHE A 199 -3.88 7.19 -0.98
C PHE A 199 -5.01 7.01 0.04
N ASN A 200 -5.81 5.95 -0.07
CA ASN A 200 -6.84 5.69 0.94
C ASN A 200 -6.26 4.92 2.14
N PRO A 201 -6.87 5.01 3.33
CA PRO A 201 -6.48 4.21 4.50
C PRO A 201 -6.50 2.71 4.23
N PHE A 202 -5.54 1.98 4.76
CA PHE A 202 -5.51 0.53 4.71
C PHE A 202 -6.57 -0.08 5.65
N GLY A 203 -6.99 -1.29 5.36
CA GLY A 203 -7.92 -1.99 6.24
C GLY A 203 -7.23 -2.54 7.48
N ARG A 204 -7.95 -2.70 8.60
CA ARG A 204 -7.39 -3.18 9.88
C ARG A 204 -6.53 -4.45 9.77
N LYS A 205 -6.91 -5.37 8.87
CA LYS A 205 -6.13 -6.60 8.64
C LYS A 205 -4.77 -6.30 7.99
N GLN A 206 -4.75 -5.37 7.05
CA GLN A 206 -3.53 -4.95 6.36
C GLN A 206 -2.62 -4.16 7.30
N GLU A 207 -3.19 -3.34 8.19
CA GLU A 207 -2.44 -2.63 9.23
C GLU A 207 -1.78 -3.59 10.22
N THR A 208 -2.55 -4.55 10.77
CA THR A 208 -2.00 -5.57 11.68
C THR A 208 -0.91 -6.40 11.00
N GLU A 209 -1.07 -6.70 9.70
CA GLU A 209 -0.06 -7.42 8.92
C GLU A 209 1.19 -6.55 8.69
N ALA A 210 1.03 -5.26 8.40
CA ALA A 210 2.14 -4.34 8.22
C ALA A 210 2.90 -4.09 9.54
N ASP A 211 2.21 -3.98 10.67
CA ASP A 211 2.84 -3.92 12.00
C ASP A 211 3.69 -5.16 12.27
N TYR A 212 3.14 -6.35 12.04
CA TYR A 212 3.83 -7.61 12.28
C TYR A 212 5.07 -7.76 11.38
N LEU A 213 4.91 -7.58 10.07
CA LEU A 213 6.01 -7.68 9.11
C LEU A 213 7.05 -6.58 9.31
N GLY A 214 6.60 -5.36 9.60
CA GLY A 214 7.48 -4.21 9.83
C GLY A 214 8.39 -4.38 11.03
N LEU A 215 7.88 -4.96 12.13
CA LEU A 215 8.68 -5.32 13.29
C LEU A 215 9.71 -6.41 12.95
N ILE A 216 9.32 -7.44 12.16
CA ILE A 216 10.25 -8.47 11.69
C ILE A 216 11.37 -7.83 10.87
N PHE A 217 11.04 -7.00 9.87
CA PHE A 217 12.03 -6.38 9.00
C PHE A 217 12.96 -5.43 9.75
N SER A 218 12.44 -4.63 10.69
CA SER A 218 13.23 -3.76 11.54
C SER A 218 14.18 -4.56 12.44
N SER A 219 13.71 -5.66 13.03
CA SER A 219 14.53 -6.55 13.86
C SER A 219 15.64 -7.21 13.05
N LEU A 220 15.34 -7.73 11.86
CA LEU A 220 16.33 -8.32 10.94
C LEU A 220 17.37 -7.31 10.46
N ALA A 221 16.98 -6.04 10.34
CA ALA A 221 17.89 -4.92 10.04
C ALA A 221 18.77 -4.49 11.23
N GLY A 222 18.61 -5.14 12.41
CA GLY A 222 19.42 -4.92 13.61
C GLY A 222 18.91 -3.80 14.51
N TYR A 223 17.65 -3.38 14.39
CA TYR A 223 17.04 -2.37 15.24
C TYR A 223 16.31 -2.97 16.44
N ASP A 224 16.29 -2.23 17.55
CA ASP A 224 15.57 -2.64 18.75
C ASP A 224 14.07 -2.34 18.64
N ILE A 225 13.30 -3.37 18.32
CA ILE A 225 11.85 -3.27 18.13
C ILE A 225 11.07 -3.03 19.43
N ARG A 226 11.68 -3.16 20.63
CA ARG A 226 11.03 -2.83 21.91
C ARG A 226 10.71 -1.35 22.01
N GLU A 227 11.37 -0.50 21.23
CA GLU A 227 11.08 0.92 21.13
C GLU A 227 9.68 1.20 20.55
N SER A 228 9.02 0.22 19.94
CA SER A 228 7.64 0.34 19.41
C SER A 228 6.66 0.78 20.49
N ILE A 229 6.75 0.26 21.71
CA ILE A 229 5.86 0.62 22.82
C ILE A 229 5.94 2.12 23.10
N LYS A 230 7.15 2.65 23.26
CA LYS A 230 7.35 4.08 23.53
C LYS A 230 6.98 4.96 22.32
N LEU A 231 7.15 4.45 21.11
CA LEU A 231 6.71 5.14 19.89
C LEU A 231 5.19 5.32 19.88
N TRP A 232 4.43 4.26 20.14
CA TRP A 232 2.97 4.32 20.20
C TRP A 232 2.47 5.21 21.34
N GLU A 233 3.11 5.19 22.50
CA GLU A 233 2.80 6.11 23.61
C GLU A 233 2.96 7.58 23.19
N ARG A 234 4.08 7.93 22.54
CA ARG A 234 4.33 9.29 22.02
C ARG A 234 3.33 9.71 20.94
N MET A 235 2.93 8.79 20.06
CA MET A 235 1.90 9.04 19.06
C MET A 235 0.53 9.26 19.70
N ALA A 236 0.14 8.43 20.66
CA ALA A 236 -1.12 8.55 21.37
C ALA A 236 -1.18 9.86 22.20
N GLU A 237 -0.09 10.25 22.84
CA GLU A 237 -0.02 11.49 23.61
C GLU A 237 -0.21 12.73 22.74
N LYS A 238 0.39 12.74 21.55
CA LYS A 238 0.21 13.85 20.60
C LYS A 238 -1.23 14.00 20.14
N ASN A 239 -2.02 12.91 20.17
CA ASN A 239 -3.40 12.87 19.71
C ASN A 239 -4.44 13.19 20.79
N LYS A 240 -4.05 13.41 22.05
CA LYS A 240 -4.99 13.75 23.12
C LYS A 240 -5.79 15.00 22.77
N GLY A 241 -7.06 14.81 22.34
CA GLY A 241 -8.04 15.85 22.09
C GLY A 241 -8.08 16.46 20.67
N LYS A 242 -7.39 15.87 19.68
CA LYS A 242 -7.44 16.28 18.25
C LYS A 242 -7.68 15.06 17.36
N GLU A 243 -8.16 15.33 16.13
CA GLU A 243 -8.16 14.29 15.09
C GLU A 243 -6.79 13.59 15.02
N PRO A 244 -6.76 12.26 14.80
CA PRO A 244 -5.50 11.53 14.73
C PRO A 244 -4.58 12.19 13.70
N PRO A 245 -3.24 12.23 13.92
CA PRO A 245 -2.30 12.66 12.88
C PRO A 245 -2.61 11.90 11.60
N VAL A 246 -2.27 12.50 10.46
CA VAL A 246 -2.48 11.89 9.13
C VAL A 246 -1.97 10.45 9.10
N PHE A 247 -0.85 10.17 9.76
CA PHE A 247 -0.32 8.81 9.91
C PHE A 247 -1.32 7.83 10.56
N LEU A 248 -2.00 8.22 11.65
CA LEU A 248 -3.02 7.39 12.32
C LEU A 248 -4.40 7.46 11.64
N SER A 249 -4.64 8.40 10.76
CA SER A 249 -5.89 8.52 9.99
C SER A 249 -5.80 7.88 8.61
N THR A 250 -4.57 7.61 8.13
CA THR A 250 -4.31 6.90 6.88
C THR A 250 -4.05 5.40 7.08
N HIS A 251 -3.90 4.99 8.36
CA HIS A 251 -3.68 3.59 8.79
C HIS A 251 -4.77 3.04 9.73
#